data_3a69a8a38243f8bcea78e94c67df41c2
#
_entry.id   3a69a8a38243f8bcea78e94c67df41c2
#
_cell.length_a   1.000
_cell.length_b   1.000
_cell.length_c   1.000
_cell.angle_alpha   90.00
_cell.angle_beta   90.00
_cell.angle_gamma   90.00
#
_symmetry.space_group_name_H-M   'P 1'
#
loop_
_entity.id
_entity.type
_entity.pdbx_description
1 polymer ?
#
loop_
_entity_poly.entity_id
_entity_poly.type
_entity_poly.pdbx_seq_one_letter_code
_entity_poly.pdbx_strand_id
1 'polypeptide(L)'
;MMHTAFMRTLAGACVPVLFLACDSGPTAPAVPVEVVPMEGLQGFEAQLDSLRVELQIPGLSAAIAKDGEIVWSMGFGLADAEEGRPATPTTPFHLASLTKPFAATILMQLVEDGSVGLDDPVSEYGVDLEASGVIRVRHLLTHTSEGVPGSHYAYNGGRFAELERVIHGATNRSFGELLVQRILQPLELRHTAPNPRHPAFSFSGLDRHAFIAEMAAGYELRDSEVYPMEQPTHFSTAAGLVASAEDVATFSLAIDNGAFLEPETWDSVFTPAVSNTGETLPHGFGWFIHYHEGAKLEWHYGYWDSNSSLIVRAPEKGMTFVVLANTNMLSRPYGLGLDSNVMRSDVARLFVEPFVVGDGPLPGG
;
A
#
# COMPACT_ATOMS: atom_id res chain seq x y z
N MET A 1 -8.09 72.82 -17.72
CA MET A 1 -8.26 71.62 -18.59
C MET A 1 -8.08 70.40 -17.69
N MET A 2 -9.17 69.75 -17.32
CA MET A 2 -9.21 68.58 -16.44
C MET A 2 -8.94 67.33 -17.23
N HIS A 3 -8.01 66.49 -16.78
CA HIS A 3 -7.87 65.13 -17.25
C HIS A 3 -8.18 64.19 -16.11
N THR A 4 -9.33 63.58 -16.22
CA THR A 4 -9.83 62.51 -15.36
C THR A 4 -9.14 61.21 -15.67
N ALA A 5 -8.46 60.60 -14.70
CA ALA A 5 -7.87 59.28 -14.78
C ALA A 5 -8.93 58.22 -14.39
N PHE A 6 -9.18 57.31 -15.29
CA PHE A 6 -10.09 56.14 -15.10
C PHE A 6 -9.31 55.01 -14.42
N MET A 7 -9.62 54.73 -13.19
CA MET A 7 -9.15 53.51 -12.46
C MET A 7 -10.00 52.33 -12.92
N ARG A 8 -9.42 51.37 -13.63
CA ARG A 8 -10.00 50.06 -13.88
C ARG A 8 -9.67 49.12 -12.73
N THR A 9 -10.66 48.80 -11.93
CA THR A 9 -10.63 47.70 -10.97
C THR A 9 -10.70 46.37 -11.71
N LEU A 10 -9.64 45.57 -11.63
CA LEU A 10 -9.66 44.17 -12.02
C LEU A 10 -10.28 43.36 -10.88
N ALA A 11 -11.48 42.88 -11.11
CA ALA A 11 -12.08 41.88 -10.22
C ALA A 11 -11.45 40.51 -10.54
N GLY A 12 -10.64 40.01 -9.61
CA GLY A 12 -10.15 38.64 -9.65
C GLY A 12 -11.29 37.69 -9.37
N ALA A 13 -11.66 36.87 -10.36
CA ALA A 13 -12.59 35.78 -10.15
C ALA A 13 -11.87 34.65 -9.40
N CYS A 14 -12.20 34.47 -8.11
CA CYS A 14 -11.92 33.23 -7.41
C CYS A 14 -12.76 32.12 -8.02
N VAL A 15 -12.13 31.16 -8.69
CA VAL A 15 -12.75 29.91 -9.09
C VAL A 15 -12.73 28.98 -7.87
N PRO A 16 -13.86 28.57 -7.31
CA PRO A 16 -13.86 27.57 -6.26
C PRO A 16 -13.50 26.23 -6.89
N VAL A 17 -12.40 25.65 -6.45
CA VAL A 17 -12.09 24.23 -6.69
C VAL A 17 -13.11 23.42 -5.90
N LEU A 18 -14.12 22.92 -6.58
CA LEU A 18 -15.03 21.92 -6.02
C LEU A 18 -14.20 20.64 -5.84
N PHE A 19 -13.91 20.30 -4.58
CA PHE A 19 -13.60 18.91 -4.22
C PHE A 19 -14.88 18.11 -4.43
N LEU A 20 -14.95 17.36 -5.53
CA LEU A 20 -15.95 16.30 -5.69
C LEU A 20 -15.71 15.30 -4.54
N ALA A 21 -16.64 15.31 -3.58
CA ALA A 21 -16.79 14.22 -2.65
C ALA A 21 -17.03 12.95 -3.50
N CYS A 22 -16.20 11.93 -3.31
CA CYS A 22 -16.44 10.62 -3.88
C CYS A 22 -17.83 10.16 -3.45
N ASP A 23 -18.73 10.06 -4.41
CA ASP A 23 -20.06 9.51 -4.24
C ASP A 23 -19.91 8.06 -3.79
N SER A 24 -20.28 7.78 -2.55
CA SER A 24 -20.38 6.42 -2.02
C SER A 24 -21.63 5.78 -2.66
N GLY A 25 -21.45 5.27 -3.88
CA GLY A 25 -22.45 4.40 -4.51
C GLY A 25 -22.73 3.20 -3.56
N PRO A 26 -23.93 2.60 -3.64
CA PRO A 26 -24.33 1.52 -2.76
C PRO A 26 -23.30 0.38 -2.88
N THR A 27 -22.64 0.07 -1.76
CA THR A 27 -21.84 -1.16 -1.63
C THR A 27 -22.73 -2.33 -1.94
N ALA A 28 -22.40 -3.09 -2.99
CA ALA A 28 -23.09 -4.35 -3.25
C ALA A 28 -23.02 -5.22 -1.99
N PRO A 29 -24.12 -5.89 -1.59
CA PRO A 29 -24.07 -6.79 -0.45
C PRO A 29 -23.02 -7.87 -0.76
N ALA A 30 -22.07 -8.06 0.15
CA ALA A 30 -21.12 -9.15 0.06
C ALA A 30 -21.89 -10.46 -0.06
N VAL A 31 -21.80 -11.12 -1.20
CA VAL A 31 -22.32 -12.48 -1.36
C VAL A 31 -21.47 -13.34 -0.43
N PRO A 32 -22.05 -14.10 0.51
CA PRO A 32 -21.27 -14.99 1.34
C PRO A 32 -20.59 -16.02 0.43
N VAL A 33 -19.27 -15.93 0.29
CA VAL A 33 -18.48 -17.00 -0.33
C VAL A 33 -18.59 -18.18 0.61
N GLU A 34 -19.31 -19.22 0.18
CA GLU A 34 -19.35 -20.48 0.90
C GLU A 34 -17.93 -21.06 0.88
N VAL A 35 -17.25 -20.98 2.03
CA VAL A 35 -15.89 -21.52 2.18
C VAL A 35 -15.99 -23.04 2.08
N VAL A 36 -15.77 -23.55 0.88
CA VAL A 36 -15.69 -25.01 0.66
C VAL A 36 -14.40 -25.48 1.37
N PRO A 37 -14.44 -26.57 2.19
CA PRO A 37 -13.26 -27.12 2.82
C PRO A 37 -12.17 -27.37 1.79
N MET A 38 -11.04 -26.69 1.94
CA MET A 38 -9.93 -26.82 0.99
C MET A 38 -9.10 -28.05 1.30
N GLU A 39 -9.05 -28.99 0.38
CA GLU A 39 -8.03 -30.03 0.39
C GLU A 39 -6.77 -29.46 -0.32
N GLY A 40 -5.91 -28.80 0.47
CA GLY A 40 -4.60 -28.36 0.02
C GLY A 40 -4.58 -27.11 -0.89
N LEU A 41 -3.39 -26.80 -1.42
CA LEU A 41 -3.11 -25.65 -2.31
C LEU A 41 -3.96 -25.59 -3.58
N GLN A 42 -4.28 -26.73 -4.18
CA GLN A 42 -5.06 -26.76 -5.42
C GLN A 42 -6.46 -26.17 -5.23
N GLY A 43 -7.06 -26.36 -4.04
CA GLY A 43 -8.32 -25.74 -3.69
C GLY A 43 -8.20 -24.22 -3.54
N PHE A 44 -7.15 -23.74 -2.91
CA PHE A 44 -6.86 -22.31 -2.76
C PHE A 44 -6.64 -21.63 -4.12
N GLU A 45 -5.80 -22.22 -4.97
CA GLU A 45 -5.54 -21.73 -6.34
C GLU A 45 -6.83 -21.58 -7.15
N ALA A 46 -7.65 -22.63 -7.16
CA ALA A 46 -8.91 -22.63 -7.90
C ALA A 46 -9.89 -21.57 -7.37
N GLN A 47 -9.97 -21.37 -6.05
CA GLN A 47 -10.83 -20.36 -5.45
C GLN A 47 -10.30 -18.95 -5.71
N LEU A 48 -8.98 -18.71 -5.63
CA LEU A 48 -8.37 -17.42 -5.93
C LEU A 48 -8.58 -17.03 -7.41
N ASP A 49 -8.42 -17.98 -8.34
CA ASP A 49 -8.71 -17.72 -9.75
C ASP A 49 -10.20 -17.51 -10.01
N SER A 50 -11.08 -18.23 -9.31
CA SER A 50 -12.53 -17.99 -9.39
C SER A 50 -12.91 -16.59 -8.93
N LEU A 51 -12.35 -16.12 -7.80
CA LEU A 51 -12.53 -14.74 -7.32
C LEU A 51 -11.97 -13.72 -8.31
N ARG A 52 -10.79 -13.99 -8.90
CA ARG A 52 -10.23 -13.11 -9.95
C ARG A 52 -11.21 -12.97 -11.12
N VAL A 53 -11.80 -14.08 -11.58
CA VAL A 53 -12.77 -14.07 -12.70
C VAL A 53 -14.05 -13.33 -12.28
N GLU A 54 -14.58 -13.59 -11.08
CA GLU A 54 -15.78 -12.91 -10.55
C GLU A 54 -15.58 -11.40 -10.45
N LEU A 55 -14.42 -10.98 -9.93
CA LEU A 55 -14.01 -9.58 -9.82
C LEU A 55 -13.59 -8.96 -11.16
N GLN A 56 -13.62 -9.72 -12.25
CA GLN A 56 -13.22 -9.29 -13.60
C GLN A 56 -11.80 -8.69 -13.63
N ILE A 57 -10.86 -9.27 -12.88
CA ILE A 57 -9.46 -8.87 -12.85
C ILE A 57 -8.73 -9.55 -14.02
N PRO A 58 -8.17 -8.81 -15.01
CA PRO A 58 -7.44 -9.41 -16.13
C PRO A 58 -6.23 -10.21 -15.69
N GLY A 59 -5.41 -9.64 -14.81
CA GLY A 59 -4.18 -10.25 -14.31
C GLY A 59 -4.01 -10.08 -12.82
N LEU A 60 -3.61 -11.16 -12.16
CA LEU A 60 -3.34 -11.22 -10.73
C LEU A 60 -2.05 -12.00 -10.49
N SER A 61 -1.27 -11.56 -9.50
CA SER A 61 -0.11 -12.30 -9.00
C SER A 61 -0.21 -12.42 -7.49
N ALA A 62 0.13 -13.58 -6.94
CA ALA A 62 0.06 -13.80 -5.51
C ALA A 62 1.22 -14.67 -5.00
N ALA A 63 1.54 -14.53 -3.71
CA ALA A 63 2.54 -15.33 -3.02
C ALA A 63 2.12 -15.58 -1.56
N ILE A 64 2.46 -16.75 -1.04
CA ILE A 64 2.36 -17.10 0.38
C ILE A 64 3.77 -17.39 0.88
N ALA A 65 4.15 -16.68 1.93
CA ALA A 65 5.36 -16.99 2.70
C ALA A 65 4.98 -17.61 4.04
N LYS A 66 5.83 -18.52 4.53
CA LYS A 66 5.66 -19.17 5.82
C LYS A 66 7.02 -19.58 6.37
N ASP A 67 7.21 -19.37 7.68
CA ASP A 67 8.36 -19.86 8.46
C ASP A 67 9.72 -19.56 7.79
N GLY A 68 9.86 -18.40 7.18
CA GLY A 68 11.11 -17.92 6.60
C GLY A 68 11.30 -18.16 5.10
N GLU A 69 10.35 -18.77 4.40
CA GLU A 69 10.43 -19.04 2.96
C GLU A 69 9.13 -18.76 2.20
N ILE A 70 9.23 -18.52 0.88
CA ILE A 70 8.06 -18.46 0.00
C ILE A 70 7.66 -19.90 -0.33
N VAL A 71 6.54 -20.35 0.25
CA VAL A 71 6.05 -21.73 0.09
C VAL A 71 5.14 -21.90 -1.13
N TRP A 72 4.64 -20.79 -1.66
CA TRP A 72 3.81 -20.78 -2.86
C TRP A 72 3.82 -19.41 -3.54
N SER A 73 3.84 -19.40 -4.87
CA SER A 73 3.62 -18.20 -5.67
C SER A 73 3.03 -18.55 -7.03
N MET A 74 2.10 -17.74 -7.54
CA MET A 74 1.46 -17.96 -8.84
C MET A 74 0.97 -16.66 -9.47
N GLY A 75 0.97 -16.63 -10.82
CA GLY A 75 0.28 -15.63 -11.63
C GLY A 75 -0.97 -16.23 -12.29
N PHE A 76 -2.03 -15.43 -12.41
CA PHE A 76 -3.31 -15.79 -13.00
C PHE A 76 -3.72 -14.78 -14.05
N GLY A 77 -4.29 -15.24 -15.16
CA GLY A 77 -4.75 -14.36 -16.23
C GLY A 77 -3.61 -13.64 -16.94
N LEU A 78 -3.86 -12.41 -17.39
CA LEU A 78 -2.96 -11.64 -18.27
C LEU A 78 -2.43 -10.38 -17.59
N ALA A 79 -1.10 -10.26 -17.53
CA ALA A 79 -0.41 -9.03 -17.15
C ALA A 79 -0.66 -7.91 -18.17
N ASP A 80 -0.80 -8.29 -19.44
CA ASP A 80 -1.15 -7.41 -20.54
C ASP A 80 -2.12 -8.14 -21.46
N ALA A 81 -3.38 -7.67 -21.50
CA ALA A 81 -4.42 -8.30 -22.28
C ALA A 81 -4.33 -7.97 -23.77
N GLU A 82 -3.79 -6.81 -24.14
CA GLU A 82 -3.60 -6.39 -25.51
C GLU A 82 -2.48 -7.21 -26.18
N GLU A 83 -1.41 -7.50 -25.45
CA GLU A 83 -0.29 -8.30 -25.92
C GLU A 83 -0.47 -9.80 -25.68
N GLY A 84 -1.49 -10.20 -24.92
CA GLY A 84 -1.70 -11.59 -24.51
C GLY A 84 -0.63 -12.14 -23.57
N ARG A 85 0.07 -11.26 -22.84
CA ARG A 85 1.17 -11.61 -21.95
C ARG A 85 0.62 -12.10 -20.60
N PRO A 86 0.97 -13.35 -20.18
CA PRO A 86 0.46 -13.91 -18.92
C PRO A 86 1.06 -13.19 -17.72
N ALA A 87 0.29 -13.11 -16.62
CA ALA A 87 0.82 -12.75 -15.32
C ALA A 87 1.64 -13.91 -14.72
N THR A 88 2.74 -13.57 -14.05
CA THR A 88 3.64 -14.52 -13.38
C THR A 88 3.89 -14.03 -11.94
N PRO A 89 4.42 -14.87 -11.04
CA PRO A 89 4.80 -14.44 -9.69
C PRO A 89 5.80 -13.27 -9.65
N THR A 90 6.61 -13.14 -10.70
CA THR A 90 7.64 -12.09 -10.86
C THR A 90 7.19 -10.91 -11.70
N THR A 91 5.96 -10.90 -12.21
CA THR A 91 5.42 -9.72 -12.93
C THR A 91 5.36 -8.52 -11.99
N PRO A 92 5.98 -7.36 -12.36
CA PRO A 92 5.89 -6.16 -11.54
C PRO A 92 4.53 -5.47 -11.71
N PHE A 93 3.86 -5.19 -10.58
CA PHE A 93 2.61 -4.43 -10.51
C PHE A 93 2.83 -3.11 -9.77
N HIS A 94 2.10 -2.09 -10.14
CA HIS A 94 2.07 -0.84 -9.37
C HIS A 94 1.35 -1.05 -8.04
N LEU A 95 2.05 -0.84 -6.93
CA LEU A 95 1.57 -1.19 -5.58
C LEU A 95 0.57 -0.18 -4.99
N ALA A 96 0.43 1.01 -5.59
CA ALA A 96 -0.34 2.10 -5.00
C ALA A 96 0.10 2.33 -3.54
N SER A 97 -0.85 2.42 -2.60
CA SER A 97 -0.57 2.70 -1.18
C SER A 97 0.18 1.60 -0.43
N LEU A 98 0.33 0.40 -0.97
CA LEU A 98 1.21 -0.63 -0.39
C LEU A 98 2.71 -0.22 -0.45
N THR A 99 3.02 0.94 -0.99
CA THR A 99 4.31 1.64 -0.85
C THR A 99 4.58 2.09 0.60
N LYS A 100 3.53 2.39 1.38
CA LYS A 100 3.66 2.98 2.74
C LYS A 100 4.43 2.11 3.73
N PRO A 101 4.26 0.79 3.80
CA PRO A 101 5.11 -0.10 4.58
C PRO A 101 6.61 0.07 4.34
N PHE A 102 7.01 0.16 3.08
CA PHE A 102 8.41 0.39 2.72
C PHE A 102 8.91 1.77 3.18
N ALA A 103 8.07 2.80 3.01
CA ALA A 103 8.40 4.16 3.44
C ALA A 103 8.49 4.26 4.97
N ALA A 104 7.57 3.60 5.69
CA ALA A 104 7.60 3.54 7.14
C ALA A 104 8.87 2.85 7.64
N THR A 105 9.30 1.76 7.02
CA THR A 105 10.57 1.08 7.35
C THR A 105 11.76 2.02 7.19
N ILE A 106 11.87 2.76 6.09
CA ILE A 106 12.95 3.74 5.89
C ILE A 106 12.89 4.83 6.96
N LEU A 107 11.69 5.36 7.27
CA LEU A 107 11.56 6.41 8.27
C LEU A 107 11.92 5.92 9.67
N MET A 108 11.54 4.70 10.03
CA MET A 108 11.88 4.12 11.32
C MET A 108 13.37 3.81 11.46
N GLN A 109 14.07 3.49 10.37
CA GLN A 109 15.55 3.46 10.37
C GLN A 109 16.17 4.83 10.69
N LEU A 110 15.56 5.92 10.16
CA LEU A 110 16.02 7.27 10.48
C LEU A 110 15.67 7.68 11.93
N VAL A 111 14.65 7.07 12.49
CA VAL A 111 14.33 7.25 13.93
C VAL A 111 15.35 6.51 14.79
N GLU A 112 15.74 5.29 14.46
CA GLU A 112 16.75 4.52 15.17
C GLU A 112 18.14 5.18 15.14
N ASP A 113 18.53 5.72 13.98
CA ASP A 113 19.83 6.40 13.84
C ASP A 113 19.83 7.83 14.43
N GLY A 114 18.68 8.29 14.95
CA GLY A 114 18.53 9.59 15.58
C GLY A 114 18.43 10.78 14.62
N SER A 115 18.31 10.52 13.30
CA SER A 115 18.15 11.57 12.29
C SER A 115 16.76 12.19 12.30
N VAL A 116 15.74 11.47 12.80
CA VAL A 116 14.34 11.91 12.90
C VAL A 116 13.79 11.52 14.27
N GLY A 117 13.09 12.44 14.94
CA GLY A 117 12.31 12.12 16.12
C GLY A 117 10.82 11.88 15.77
N LEU A 118 10.20 10.83 16.31
CA LEU A 118 8.75 10.61 16.13
C LEU A 118 7.91 11.79 16.66
N ASP A 119 8.43 12.50 17.66
CA ASP A 119 7.79 13.67 18.27
C ASP A 119 8.23 15.01 17.67
N ASP A 120 9.11 15.00 16.70
CA ASP A 120 9.53 16.24 16.04
C ASP A 120 8.33 16.87 15.31
N PRO A 121 8.14 18.19 15.45
CA PRO A 121 7.21 18.94 14.63
C PRO A 121 7.58 18.81 13.15
N VAL A 122 6.64 18.41 12.30
CA VAL A 122 6.92 18.26 10.86
C VAL A 122 7.33 19.58 10.18
N SER A 123 6.99 20.72 10.79
CA SER A 123 7.42 22.06 10.36
C SER A 123 8.94 22.26 10.40
N GLU A 124 9.67 21.52 11.24
CA GLU A 124 11.14 21.55 11.28
C GLU A 124 11.76 21.00 10.00
N TYR A 125 11.03 20.17 9.28
CA TYR A 125 11.40 19.60 7.98
C TYR A 125 10.78 20.36 6.79
N GLY A 126 10.21 21.55 7.03
CA GLY A 126 9.59 22.36 5.98
C GLY A 126 8.22 21.86 5.50
N VAL A 127 7.55 21.01 6.28
CA VAL A 127 6.18 20.57 6.03
C VAL A 127 5.20 21.56 6.63
N ASP A 128 4.36 22.17 5.78
CA ASP A 128 3.33 23.13 6.18
C ASP A 128 1.94 22.52 5.90
N LEU A 129 1.26 22.08 6.96
CA LEU A 129 -0.06 21.45 6.91
C LEU A 129 -0.98 22.11 7.92
N GLU A 130 -2.21 22.39 7.49
CA GLU A 130 -3.25 22.93 8.39
C GLU A 130 -3.69 21.89 9.42
N ALA A 131 -3.71 22.28 10.70
CA ALA A 131 -4.25 21.51 11.81
C ALA A 131 -4.53 22.41 13.03
N SER A 132 -5.34 21.92 13.97
CA SER A 132 -5.61 22.60 15.24
C SER A 132 -4.58 22.18 16.31
N GLY A 133 -3.28 22.32 16.00
CA GLY A 133 -2.17 21.97 16.89
C GLY A 133 -0.91 21.56 16.12
N VAL A 134 0.10 21.11 16.85
CA VAL A 134 1.39 20.70 16.29
C VAL A 134 1.27 19.33 15.67
N ILE A 135 1.48 19.23 14.36
CA ILE A 135 1.61 17.94 13.68
C ILE A 135 3.03 17.43 13.91
N ARG A 136 3.14 16.19 14.39
CA ARG A 136 4.42 15.50 14.61
C ARG A 136 4.59 14.39 13.57
N VAL A 137 5.81 13.91 13.38
CA VAL A 137 6.14 12.83 12.44
C VAL A 137 5.24 11.61 12.66
N ARG A 138 5.05 11.18 13.93
CA ARG A 138 4.15 10.06 14.26
C ARG A 138 2.72 10.24 13.76
N HIS A 139 2.21 11.47 13.71
CA HIS A 139 0.84 11.73 13.26
C HIS A 139 0.65 11.49 11.75
N LEU A 140 1.71 11.69 10.96
CA LEU A 140 1.69 11.33 9.53
C LEU A 140 1.72 9.81 9.34
N LEU A 141 2.62 9.12 10.08
CA LEU A 141 2.76 7.67 10.03
C LEU A 141 1.49 6.89 10.44
N THR A 142 0.72 7.45 11.38
CA THR A 142 -0.48 6.81 11.95
C THR A 142 -1.78 7.33 11.37
N HIS A 143 -1.73 8.24 10.37
CA HIS A 143 -2.91 8.89 9.81
C HIS A 143 -3.79 9.59 10.86
N THR A 144 -3.16 10.28 11.81
CA THR A 144 -3.84 11.05 12.88
C THR A 144 -3.52 12.54 12.83
N SER A 145 -3.10 13.05 11.68
CA SER A 145 -2.63 14.43 11.53
C SER A 145 -3.74 15.45 11.23
N GLU A 146 -4.97 15.03 10.97
CA GLU A 146 -6.07 15.91 10.62
C GLU A 146 -6.79 16.48 11.85
N GLY A 147 -7.40 17.66 11.71
CA GLY A 147 -8.12 18.34 12.78
C GLY A 147 -7.21 18.65 13.97
N VAL A 148 -7.47 18.03 15.12
CA VAL A 148 -6.57 18.04 16.29
C VAL A 148 -5.63 16.85 16.18
N PRO A 149 -4.32 17.04 15.93
CA PRO A 149 -3.40 15.92 15.72
C PRO A 149 -3.41 14.92 16.89
N GLY A 150 -3.48 13.64 16.56
CA GLY A 150 -3.57 12.54 17.52
C GLY A 150 -4.98 12.28 18.06
N SER A 151 -6.02 13.02 17.66
CA SER A 151 -7.38 12.85 18.21
C SER A 151 -8.15 11.70 17.60
N HIS A 152 -7.95 11.40 16.32
CA HIS A 152 -8.68 10.37 15.58
C HIS A 152 -7.90 9.89 14.37
N TYR A 153 -8.27 8.74 13.86
CA TYR A 153 -7.76 8.18 12.62
C TYR A 153 -8.51 8.78 11.42
N ALA A 154 -7.76 9.26 10.43
CA ALA A 154 -8.28 9.71 9.14
C ALA A 154 -7.25 9.39 8.04
N TYR A 155 -7.52 8.33 7.27
CA TYR A 155 -6.60 7.91 6.21
C TYR A 155 -6.40 9.02 5.17
N ASN A 156 -5.19 9.51 5.06
CA ASN A 156 -4.85 10.57 4.10
C ASN A 156 -3.48 10.31 3.45
N GLY A 157 -3.52 9.84 2.18
CA GLY A 157 -2.31 9.57 1.41
C GLY A 157 -1.51 10.84 1.10
N GLY A 158 -2.17 11.98 0.88
CA GLY A 158 -1.49 13.25 0.63
C GLY A 158 -0.66 13.71 1.83
N ARG A 159 -1.22 13.60 3.03
CA ARG A 159 -0.48 13.94 4.26
C ARG A 159 0.65 12.94 4.55
N PHE A 160 0.44 11.64 4.28
CA PHE A 160 1.50 10.64 4.39
C PHE A 160 2.64 10.91 3.39
N ALA A 161 2.34 11.43 2.20
CA ALA A 161 3.34 11.79 1.20
C ALA A 161 4.32 12.88 1.68
N GLU A 162 3.92 13.73 2.64
CA GLU A 162 4.79 14.75 3.23
C GLU A 162 5.96 14.15 4.04
N LEU A 163 5.93 12.86 4.37
CA LEU A 163 7.10 12.15 4.91
C LEU A 163 8.31 12.18 3.95
N GLU A 164 8.11 12.38 2.65
CA GLU A 164 9.19 12.65 1.70
C GLU A 164 10.01 13.89 2.10
N ARG A 165 9.33 14.95 2.55
CA ARG A 165 10.00 16.15 3.03
C ARG A 165 10.72 15.94 4.35
N VAL A 166 10.15 15.12 5.25
CA VAL A 166 10.81 14.75 6.50
C VAL A 166 12.11 14.01 6.19
N ILE A 167 12.06 12.98 5.33
CA ILE A 167 13.23 12.21 4.90
C ILE A 167 14.27 13.15 4.27
N HIS A 168 13.85 13.99 3.32
CA HIS A 168 14.76 14.90 2.63
C HIS A 168 15.37 15.94 3.58
N GLY A 169 14.57 16.54 4.46
CA GLY A 169 15.03 17.52 5.46
C GLY A 169 16.05 16.96 6.44
N ALA A 170 15.87 15.69 6.83
CA ALA A 170 16.77 15.00 7.76
C ALA A 170 18.07 14.52 7.10
N THR A 171 18.01 14.11 5.81
CA THR A 171 19.11 13.37 5.17
C THR A 171 19.71 14.04 3.94
N ASN A 172 19.04 15.05 3.40
CA ASN A 172 19.31 15.64 2.07
C ASN A 172 19.26 14.59 0.93
N ARG A 173 18.49 13.51 1.10
CA ARG A 173 18.28 12.42 0.14
C ARG A 173 16.80 12.20 -0.08
N SER A 174 16.42 11.68 -1.25
CA SER A 174 15.04 11.29 -1.53
C SER A 174 14.70 9.93 -0.89
N PHE A 175 13.41 9.69 -0.66
CA PHE A 175 12.91 8.37 -0.25
C PHE A 175 13.35 7.28 -1.23
N GLY A 176 13.26 7.55 -2.55
CA GLY A 176 13.64 6.59 -3.58
C GLY A 176 15.11 6.16 -3.49
N GLU A 177 16.03 7.09 -3.22
CA GLU A 177 17.46 6.76 -3.02
C GLU A 177 17.68 5.90 -1.79
N LEU A 178 17.03 6.22 -0.67
CA LEU A 178 17.16 5.43 0.55
C LEU A 178 16.51 4.05 0.40
N LEU A 179 15.34 3.98 -0.22
CA LEU A 179 14.63 2.73 -0.51
C LEU A 179 15.51 1.77 -1.32
N VAL A 180 16.09 2.25 -2.42
CA VAL A 180 16.99 1.44 -3.25
C VAL A 180 18.20 0.96 -2.45
N GLN A 181 18.85 1.86 -1.72
CA GLN A 181 20.08 1.53 -1.00
C GLN A 181 19.86 0.65 0.22
N ARG A 182 18.79 0.89 0.99
CA ARG A 182 18.59 0.27 2.31
C ARG A 182 17.68 -0.95 2.28
N ILE A 183 16.85 -1.11 1.23
CA ILE A 183 15.89 -2.22 1.11
C ILE A 183 16.11 -3.01 -0.19
N LEU A 184 15.96 -2.36 -1.37
CA LEU A 184 15.89 -3.12 -2.63
C LEU A 184 17.20 -3.83 -2.98
N GLN A 185 18.33 -3.14 -2.86
CA GLN A 185 19.65 -3.74 -3.15
C GLN A 185 20.07 -4.80 -2.15
N PRO A 186 19.94 -4.58 -0.81
CA PRO A 186 20.32 -5.60 0.18
C PRO A 186 19.51 -6.89 0.07
N LEU A 187 18.22 -6.81 -0.31
CA LEU A 187 17.36 -7.98 -0.51
C LEU A 187 17.39 -8.53 -1.94
N GLU A 188 18.14 -7.92 -2.84
CA GLU A 188 18.18 -8.28 -4.27
C GLU A 188 16.78 -8.30 -4.94
N LEU A 189 15.89 -7.37 -4.60
CA LEU A 189 14.53 -7.30 -5.15
C LEU A 189 14.57 -6.84 -6.61
N ARG A 190 14.73 -7.77 -7.53
CA ARG A 190 15.02 -7.50 -8.96
C ARG A 190 13.79 -7.08 -9.75
N HIS A 191 12.61 -7.42 -9.26
CA HIS A 191 11.32 -7.07 -9.87
C HIS A 191 10.62 -5.94 -9.10
N THR A 192 11.43 -5.11 -8.38
CA THR A 192 10.95 -3.97 -7.60
C THR A 192 11.75 -2.72 -7.91
N ALA A 193 11.04 -1.61 -8.15
CA ALA A 193 11.65 -0.31 -8.40
C ALA A 193 10.74 0.84 -7.94
N PRO A 194 11.29 2.00 -7.53
CA PRO A 194 10.55 3.26 -7.57
C PRO A 194 9.87 3.38 -8.94
N ASN A 195 8.70 4.01 -9.03
CA ASN A 195 7.96 4.02 -10.29
C ASN A 195 8.86 4.40 -11.49
N PRO A 196 9.15 3.47 -12.41
CA PRO A 196 10.06 3.75 -13.52
C PRO A 196 9.45 4.73 -14.52
N ARG A 197 8.14 5.00 -14.46
CA ARG A 197 7.47 6.03 -15.28
C ARG A 197 7.61 7.43 -14.69
N HIS A 198 8.08 7.57 -13.44
CA HIS A 198 8.29 8.87 -12.80
C HIS A 198 9.37 9.68 -13.56
N PRO A 199 9.15 10.98 -13.83
CA PRO A 199 10.10 11.80 -14.58
C PRO A 199 11.51 11.88 -13.97
N ALA A 200 11.58 11.92 -12.63
CA ALA A 200 12.84 11.96 -11.88
C ALA A 200 13.34 10.56 -11.49
N PHE A 201 12.94 9.50 -12.22
CA PHE A 201 13.42 8.15 -11.96
C PHE A 201 14.94 8.06 -12.06
N SER A 202 15.56 7.55 -11.00
CA SER A 202 16.98 7.26 -10.95
C SER A 202 17.19 5.97 -10.15
N PHE A 203 17.59 4.90 -10.82
CA PHE A 203 17.97 3.65 -10.19
C PHE A 203 19.13 3.05 -10.98
N SER A 204 20.34 3.20 -10.42
CA SER A 204 21.55 2.67 -11.04
C SER A 204 21.51 1.14 -11.17
N GLY A 205 21.78 0.62 -12.35
CA GLY A 205 21.82 -0.82 -12.62
C GLY A 205 20.49 -1.43 -13.07
N LEU A 206 19.39 -0.64 -13.14
CA LEU A 206 18.11 -1.09 -13.71
C LEU A 206 17.98 -0.60 -15.16
N ASP A 207 17.71 -1.53 -16.10
CA ASP A 207 17.25 -1.17 -17.43
C ASP A 207 15.77 -0.73 -17.36
N ARG A 208 15.58 0.60 -17.36
CA ARG A 208 14.25 1.22 -17.23
C ARG A 208 13.26 0.74 -18.30
N HIS A 209 13.71 0.62 -19.56
CA HIS A 209 12.82 0.22 -20.65
C HIS A 209 12.42 -1.25 -20.55
N ALA A 210 13.38 -2.12 -20.28
CA ALA A 210 13.12 -3.53 -20.06
C ALA A 210 12.14 -3.73 -18.88
N PHE A 211 12.37 -3.04 -17.76
CA PHE A 211 11.49 -3.13 -16.60
C PHE A 211 10.07 -2.64 -16.90
N ILE A 212 9.89 -1.52 -17.61
CA ILE A 212 8.57 -1.02 -18.02
C ILE A 212 7.85 -2.03 -18.93
N ALA A 213 8.57 -2.72 -19.80
CA ALA A 213 8.00 -3.73 -20.70
C ALA A 213 7.51 -4.98 -19.93
N GLU A 214 8.11 -5.28 -18.78
CA GLU A 214 7.70 -6.39 -17.91
C GLU A 214 6.53 -6.03 -17.00
N MET A 215 6.27 -4.74 -16.73
CA MET A 215 5.19 -4.32 -15.85
C MET A 215 3.82 -4.77 -16.36
N ALA A 216 2.94 -5.11 -15.44
CA ALA A 216 1.53 -5.32 -15.76
C ALA A 216 0.92 -4.04 -16.33
N ALA A 217 0.14 -4.15 -17.41
CA ALA A 217 -0.68 -3.07 -17.92
C ALA A 217 -1.82 -2.78 -16.93
N GLY A 218 -2.30 -1.52 -16.87
CA GLY A 218 -3.38 -1.11 -16.00
C GLY A 218 -4.74 -1.19 -16.69
N TYR A 219 -5.77 -1.53 -15.92
CA TYR A 219 -7.15 -1.61 -16.42
C TYR A 219 -8.13 -0.99 -15.41
N GLU A 220 -9.22 -0.48 -15.93
CA GLU A 220 -10.38 -0.09 -15.12
C GLU A 220 -11.61 -0.88 -15.50
N LEU A 221 -12.48 -1.15 -14.54
CA LEU A 221 -13.78 -1.76 -14.75
C LEU A 221 -14.86 -0.67 -14.76
N ARG A 222 -15.51 -0.49 -15.91
CA ARG A 222 -16.65 0.40 -16.11
C ARG A 222 -17.81 -0.38 -16.77
N ASP A 223 -19.01 -0.24 -16.25
CA ASP A 223 -20.23 -0.87 -16.79
C ASP A 223 -20.07 -2.38 -17.08
N SER A 224 -19.34 -3.09 -16.20
CA SER A 224 -19.00 -4.53 -16.31
C SER A 224 -18.09 -4.88 -17.50
N GLU A 225 -17.43 -3.91 -18.09
CA GLU A 225 -16.42 -4.10 -19.12
C GLU A 225 -15.05 -3.58 -18.66
N VAL A 226 -13.98 -4.26 -19.07
CA VAL A 226 -12.59 -3.94 -18.74
C VAL A 226 -11.98 -3.11 -19.86
N TYR A 227 -11.41 -1.96 -19.49
CA TYR A 227 -10.76 -1.03 -20.43
C TYR A 227 -9.31 -0.80 -20.02
N PRO A 228 -8.38 -0.69 -20.98
CA PRO A 228 -7.01 -0.26 -20.72
C PRO A 228 -7.00 1.12 -20.07
N MET A 229 -6.15 1.28 -19.08
CA MET A 229 -5.96 2.54 -18.36
C MET A 229 -4.49 2.84 -18.15
N GLU A 230 -4.09 4.10 -18.37
CA GLU A 230 -2.71 4.51 -18.11
C GLU A 230 -2.34 4.33 -16.64
N GLN A 231 -1.17 3.77 -16.41
CA GLN A 231 -0.58 3.66 -15.08
C GLN A 231 -0.16 5.04 -14.56
N PRO A 232 -0.32 5.30 -13.24
CA PRO A 232 0.17 6.55 -12.66
C PRO A 232 1.68 6.66 -12.79
N THR A 233 2.17 7.89 -12.91
CA THR A 233 3.61 8.17 -13.07
C THR A 233 4.26 8.72 -11.80
N HIS A 234 3.48 9.06 -10.76
CA HIS A 234 4.03 9.61 -9.54
C HIS A 234 4.72 8.55 -8.68
N PHE A 235 5.64 9.01 -7.83
CA PHE A 235 6.30 8.23 -6.80
C PHE A 235 6.53 9.09 -5.57
N SER A 236 6.18 8.59 -4.41
CA SER A 236 6.36 9.25 -3.11
C SER A 236 6.33 8.20 -1.98
N THR A 237 6.53 8.62 -0.75
CA THR A 237 6.35 7.76 0.44
C THR A 237 4.95 7.15 0.55
N ALA A 238 3.93 7.77 -0.07
CA ALA A 238 2.55 7.31 0.01
C ALA A 238 2.16 6.30 -1.06
N ALA A 239 2.78 6.32 -2.24
CA ALA A 239 2.40 5.47 -3.37
C ALA A 239 3.44 5.51 -4.48
N GLY A 240 3.40 4.52 -5.39
CA GLY A 240 4.16 4.53 -6.63
C GLY A 240 5.31 3.53 -6.69
N LEU A 241 5.54 2.72 -5.67
CA LEU A 241 6.42 1.57 -5.80
C LEU A 241 5.80 0.57 -6.77
N VAL A 242 6.64 -0.03 -7.60
CA VAL A 242 6.28 -1.12 -8.51
C VAL A 242 7.03 -2.35 -8.06
N ALA A 243 6.34 -3.47 -7.85
CA ALA A 243 6.96 -4.70 -7.35
C ALA A 243 6.23 -5.95 -7.81
N SER A 244 6.91 -7.10 -7.78
CA SER A 244 6.31 -8.42 -7.92
C SER A 244 5.75 -8.94 -6.59
N ALA A 245 4.87 -9.94 -6.64
CA ALA A 245 4.35 -10.58 -5.43
C ALA A 245 5.44 -11.30 -4.65
N GLU A 246 6.39 -11.93 -5.32
CA GLU A 246 7.55 -12.58 -4.67
C GLU A 246 8.46 -11.58 -3.96
N ASP A 247 8.74 -10.43 -4.59
CA ASP A 247 9.59 -9.42 -3.96
C ASP A 247 8.91 -8.78 -2.73
N VAL A 248 7.59 -8.56 -2.77
CA VAL A 248 6.84 -8.08 -1.60
C VAL A 248 6.81 -9.13 -0.48
N ALA A 249 6.67 -10.42 -0.81
CA ALA A 249 6.78 -11.51 0.16
C ALA A 249 8.19 -11.61 0.74
N THR A 250 9.24 -11.44 -0.07
CA THR A 250 10.64 -11.39 0.38
C THR A 250 10.89 -10.23 1.34
N PHE A 251 10.31 -9.05 1.06
CA PHE A 251 10.36 -7.92 1.99
C PHE A 251 9.69 -8.26 3.33
N SER A 252 8.53 -8.94 3.32
CA SER A 252 7.87 -9.38 4.54
C SER A 252 8.69 -10.40 5.32
N LEU A 253 9.29 -11.38 4.65
CA LEU A 253 10.19 -12.35 5.29
C LEU A 253 11.41 -11.68 5.93
N ALA A 254 11.94 -10.64 5.30
CA ALA A 254 13.05 -9.88 5.88
C ALA A 254 12.64 -9.18 7.19
N ILE A 255 11.39 -8.68 7.27
CA ILE A 255 10.83 -8.15 8.53
C ILE A 255 10.79 -9.25 9.60
N ASP A 256 10.25 -10.43 9.28
CA ASP A 256 10.13 -11.56 10.20
C ASP A 256 11.50 -12.05 10.71
N ASN A 257 12.53 -11.93 9.88
CA ASN A 257 13.91 -12.25 10.22
C ASN A 257 14.65 -11.12 10.98
N GLY A 258 13.95 -10.06 11.41
CA GLY A 258 14.53 -8.94 12.15
C GLY A 258 15.44 -8.05 11.32
N ALA A 259 15.29 -8.05 9.99
CA ALA A 259 16.01 -7.12 9.14
C ALA A 259 15.50 -5.68 9.32
N PHE A 260 16.34 -4.72 9.00
CA PHE A 260 16.07 -3.28 8.91
C PHE A 260 15.96 -2.54 10.23
N LEU A 261 15.35 -3.08 11.27
CA LEU A 261 15.05 -2.42 12.53
C LEU A 261 15.29 -3.36 13.71
N GLU A 262 15.62 -2.78 14.85
CA GLU A 262 15.71 -3.53 16.11
C GLU A 262 14.32 -4.07 16.52
N PRO A 263 14.26 -5.17 17.30
CA PRO A 263 12.98 -5.79 17.68
C PRO A 263 12.00 -4.83 18.36
N GLU A 264 12.47 -3.95 19.24
CA GLU A 264 11.64 -2.99 19.97
C GLU A 264 11.05 -1.93 19.03
N THR A 265 11.76 -1.62 17.95
CA THR A 265 11.25 -0.68 16.93
C THR A 265 10.18 -1.36 16.07
N TRP A 266 10.37 -2.64 15.68
CA TRP A 266 9.32 -3.40 15.03
C TRP A 266 8.07 -3.54 15.90
N ASP A 267 8.21 -3.80 17.19
CA ASP A 267 7.08 -3.82 18.14
C ASP A 267 6.31 -2.49 18.12
N SER A 268 7.03 -1.38 18.05
CA SER A 268 6.43 -0.05 17.95
C SER A 268 5.70 0.17 16.62
N VAL A 269 6.26 -0.33 15.50
CA VAL A 269 5.66 -0.24 14.15
C VAL A 269 4.32 -0.95 14.12
N PHE A 270 4.22 -2.13 14.74
CA PHE A 270 3.03 -2.98 14.75
C PHE A 270 2.16 -2.82 15.99
N THR A 271 2.40 -1.77 16.79
CA THR A 271 1.52 -1.39 17.90
C THR A 271 0.48 -0.39 17.39
N PRO A 272 -0.82 -0.65 17.59
CA PRO A 272 -1.88 0.30 17.26
C PRO A 272 -1.66 1.64 17.97
N ALA A 273 -1.79 2.74 17.23
CA ALA A 273 -1.75 4.06 17.83
C ALA A 273 -2.90 4.25 18.82
N VAL A 274 -2.69 5.11 19.81
CA VAL A 274 -3.71 5.48 20.80
C VAL A 274 -4.02 6.96 20.65
N SER A 275 -5.30 7.28 20.59
CA SER A 275 -5.76 8.66 20.46
C SER A 275 -5.48 9.48 21.74
N ASN A 276 -5.60 10.80 21.63
CA ASN A 276 -5.48 11.72 22.78
C ASN A 276 -6.51 11.44 23.90
N THR A 277 -7.58 10.68 23.59
CA THR A 277 -8.63 10.29 24.54
C THR A 277 -8.47 8.87 25.07
N GLY A 278 -7.42 8.15 24.64
CA GLY A 278 -7.14 6.77 25.08
C GLY A 278 -7.82 5.69 24.24
N GLU A 279 -8.42 6.04 23.08
CA GLU A 279 -9.00 5.07 22.16
C GLU A 279 -7.91 4.41 21.31
N THR A 280 -7.95 3.09 21.17
CA THR A 280 -7.07 2.35 20.26
C THR A 280 -7.51 2.57 18.81
N LEU A 281 -6.57 3.02 17.96
CA LEU A 281 -6.79 3.31 16.56
C LEU A 281 -6.34 2.13 15.68
N PRO A 282 -6.86 2.00 14.45
CA PRO A 282 -6.63 0.79 13.63
C PRO A 282 -5.28 0.75 12.94
N HIS A 283 -4.37 1.69 13.22
CA HIS A 283 -3.13 1.88 12.45
C HIS A 283 -1.93 2.06 13.37
N GLY A 284 -0.85 1.33 13.08
CA GLY A 284 0.48 1.56 13.63
C GLY A 284 1.29 2.48 12.71
N PHE A 285 2.62 2.33 12.65
CA PHE A 285 3.45 3.15 11.77
C PHE A 285 3.49 2.55 10.35
N GLY A 286 2.60 3.06 9.47
CA GLY A 286 2.50 2.64 8.07
C GLY A 286 1.82 1.29 7.85
N TRP A 287 1.21 0.71 8.86
CA TRP A 287 0.50 -0.57 8.80
C TRP A 287 -0.86 -0.49 9.49
N PHE A 288 -1.86 -1.15 8.93
CA PHE A 288 -3.11 -1.46 9.63
C PHE A 288 -2.90 -2.63 10.56
N ILE A 289 -3.56 -2.57 11.73
CA ILE A 289 -3.56 -3.64 12.72
C ILE A 289 -5.00 -4.05 12.96
N HIS A 290 -5.29 -5.33 12.77
CA HIS A 290 -6.61 -5.90 12.97
C HIS A 290 -6.51 -7.18 13.78
N TYR A 291 -7.51 -7.46 14.61
CA TYR A 291 -7.61 -8.72 15.36
C TYR A 291 -8.84 -9.47 14.88
N HIS A 292 -8.66 -10.71 14.47
CA HIS A 292 -9.74 -11.59 14.01
C HIS A 292 -9.63 -12.94 14.69
N GLU A 293 -10.67 -13.33 15.42
CA GLU A 293 -10.73 -14.58 16.20
C GLU A 293 -9.48 -14.86 17.07
N GLY A 294 -8.91 -13.80 17.64
CA GLY A 294 -7.72 -13.85 18.48
C GLY A 294 -6.39 -13.74 17.73
N ALA A 295 -6.36 -13.92 16.42
CA ALA A 295 -5.16 -13.72 15.62
C ALA A 295 -4.92 -12.24 15.32
N LYS A 296 -3.67 -11.78 15.51
CA LYS A 296 -3.23 -10.44 15.10
C LYS A 296 -2.91 -10.47 13.60
N LEU A 297 -3.51 -9.54 12.87
CA LEU A 297 -3.24 -9.32 11.44
C LEU A 297 -2.60 -7.94 11.25
N GLU A 298 -1.44 -7.94 10.62
CA GLU A 298 -0.73 -6.75 10.19
C GLU A 298 -0.90 -6.66 8.67
N TRP A 299 -1.52 -5.59 8.19
CA TRP A 299 -1.90 -5.57 6.79
C TRP A 299 -1.80 -4.17 6.18
N HIS A 300 -1.75 -4.13 4.86
CA HIS A 300 -1.92 -2.90 4.10
C HIS A 300 -2.48 -3.21 2.72
N TYR A 301 -3.21 -2.25 2.16
CA TYR A 301 -3.76 -2.35 0.81
C TYR A 301 -3.22 -1.24 -0.09
N GLY A 302 -3.32 -1.45 -1.40
CA GLY A 302 -3.15 -0.43 -2.40
C GLY A 302 -4.41 -0.24 -3.23
N TYR A 303 -4.73 1.00 -3.52
CA TYR A 303 -5.85 1.36 -4.38
C TYR A 303 -5.43 2.49 -5.32
N TRP A 304 -5.57 2.24 -6.59
CA TRP A 304 -5.54 3.21 -7.68
C TRP A 304 -6.55 2.77 -8.73
N ASP A 305 -7.00 3.66 -9.61
CA ASP A 305 -8.04 3.29 -10.58
C ASP A 305 -7.64 2.12 -11.48
N SER A 306 -6.35 2.01 -11.82
CA SER A 306 -5.79 0.97 -12.70
C SER A 306 -5.15 -0.22 -11.98
N ASN A 307 -5.09 -0.23 -10.64
CA ASN A 307 -4.40 -1.30 -9.90
C ASN A 307 -4.80 -1.35 -8.42
N SER A 308 -4.64 -2.52 -7.85
CA SER A 308 -4.80 -2.75 -6.42
C SER A 308 -3.85 -3.81 -5.91
N SER A 309 -3.59 -3.77 -4.62
CA SER A 309 -2.67 -4.68 -3.94
C SER A 309 -3.13 -4.93 -2.52
N LEU A 310 -2.75 -6.06 -1.95
CA LEU A 310 -3.00 -6.41 -0.57
C LEU A 310 -1.84 -7.24 -0.03
N ILE A 311 -1.41 -6.94 1.19
CA ILE A 311 -0.59 -7.79 2.03
C ILE A 311 -1.31 -8.06 3.34
N VAL A 312 -1.31 -9.31 3.79
CA VAL A 312 -1.80 -9.73 5.10
C VAL A 312 -0.74 -10.60 5.75
N ARG A 313 -0.25 -10.16 6.90
CA ARG A 313 0.71 -10.88 7.74
C ARG A 313 -0.01 -11.39 8.99
N ALA A 314 0.27 -12.61 9.37
CA ALA A 314 -0.14 -13.22 10.62
C ALA A 314 1.13 -13.70 11.36
N PRO A 315 1.83 -12.79 12.09
CA PRO A 315 3.16 -13.07 12.64
C PRO A 315 3.17 -14.22 13.64
N GLU A 316 2.09 -14.41 14.41
CA GLU A 316 1.96 -15.53 15.36
C GLU A 316 1.87 -16.91 14.67
N LYS A 317 1.55 -16.93 13.37
CA LYS A 317 1.53 -18.14 12.52
C LYS A 317 2.75 -18.20 11.58
N GLY A 318 3.65 -17.22 11.63
CA GLY A 318 4.79 -17.09 10.71
C GLY A 318 4.36 -16.96 9.26
N MET A 319 3.20 -16.36 8.96
CA MET A 319 2.59 -16.37 7.63
C MET A 319 2.38 -14.99 7.04
N THR A 320 2.60 -14.91 5.74
CA THR A 320 2.27 -13.71 4.92
C THR A 320 1.60 -14.13 3.63
N PHE A 321 0.55 -13.40 3.26
CA PHE A 321 -0.09 -13.48 1.96
C PHE A 321 0.01 -12.14 1.23
N VAL A 322 0.44 -12.18 -0.02
CA VAL A 322 0.53 -11.05 -0.93
C VAL A 322 -0.32 -11.32 -2.15
N VAL A 323 -1.09 -10.34 -2.59
CA VAL A 323 -1.83 -10.39 -3.85
C VAL A 323 -1.85 -9.03 -4.53
N LEU A 324 -1.55 -9.03 -5.83
CA LEU A 324 -1.40 -7.84 -6.68
C LEU A 324 -2.29 -8.00 -7.91
N ALA A 325 -2.97 -6.94 -8.32
CA ALA A 325 -3.87 -6.96 -9.47
C ALA A 325 -3.72 -5.71 -10.34
N ASN A 326 -3.97 -5.88 -11.62
CA ASN A 326 -3.93 -4.81 -12.61
C ASN A 326 -5.30 -4.11 -12.83
N THR A 327 -6.16 -4.15 -11.81
CA THR A 327 -7.37 -3.33 -11.67
C THR A 327 -7.53 -2.91 -10.21
N ASN A 328 -8.48 -2.04 -9.89
CA ASN A 328 -8.78 -1.63 -8.51
C ASN A 328 -9.66 -2.64 -7.73
N MET A 329 -9.95 -3.80 -8.30
CA MET A 329 -11.01 -4.69 -7.80
C MET A 329 -10.62 -5.55 -6.58
N LEU A 330 -9.33 -5.61 -6.18
CA LEU A 330 -8.97 -6.16 -4.86
C LEU A 330 -9.37 -5.26 -3.69
N SER A 331 -9.60 -3.97 -3.92
CA SER A 331 -9.84 -3.00 -2.85
C SER A 331 -11.18 -2.29 -2.97
N ARG A 332 -11.59 -1.89 -4.18
CA ARG A 332 -12.79 -1.09 -4.44
C ARG A 332 -14.09 -1.71 -3.91
N PRO A 333 -14.41 -2.99 -4.17
CA PRO A 333 -15.69 -3.57 -3.72
C PRO A 333 -15.82 -3.64 -2.20
N TYR A 334 -14.70 -3.68 -1.51
CA TYR A 334 -14.64 -3.96 -0.06
C TYR A 334 -14.49 -2.71 0.80
N GLY A 335 -14.16 -1.56 0.21
CA GLY A 335 -13.97 -0.30 0.94
C GLY A 335 -12.92 -0.41 2.05
N LEU A 336 -11.80 -1.10 1.81
CA LEU A 336 -10.81 -1.48 2.84
C LEU A 336 -10.27 -0.30 3.64
N GLY A 337 -10.21 0.90 3.04
CA GLY A 337 -9.73 2.10 3.72
C GLY A 337 -10.79 2.82 4.58
N LEU A 338 -12.06 2.43 4.51
CA LEU A 338 -13.15 3.15 5.17
C LEU A 338 -13.30 2.76 6.64
N ASP A 339 -13.26 1.47 6.94
CA ASP A 339 -13.45 0.95 8.29
C ASP A 339 -12.26 0.11 8.81
N SER A 340 -11.16 0.09 8.05
CA SER A 340 -9.91 -0.56 8.42
C SER A 340 -10.05 -2.05 8.79
N ASN A 341 -11.00 -2.74 8.16
CA ASN A 341 -11.29 -4.15 8.39
C ASN A 341 -10.93 -4.99 7.17
N VAL A 342 -9.79 -5.68 7.23
CA VAL A 342 -9.31 -6.55 6.15
C VAL A 342 -10.24 -7.73 5.86
N MET A 343 -10.99 -8.19 6.85
CA MET A 343 -11.91 -9.33 6.71
C MET A 343 -13.17 -9.02 5.88
N ARG A 344 -13.33 -7.77 5.41
CA ARG A 344 -14.31 -7.45 4.36
C ARG A 344 -13.89 -7.98 3.00
N SER A 345 -12.60 -8.19 2.76
CA SER A 345 -12.06 -8.73 1.52
C SER A 345 -12.25 -10.23 1.44
N ASP A 346 -12.96 -10.70 0.41
CA ASP A 346 -13.10 -12.13 0.13
C ASP A 346 -11.73 -12.79 -0.11
N VAL A 347 -10.83 -12.07 -0.76
CA VAL A 347 -9.47 -12.52 -1.02
C VAL A 347 -8.66 -12.66 0.30
N ALA A 348 -8.83 -11.72 1.25
CA ALA A 348 -8.21 -11.85 2.57
C ALA A 348 -8.82 -13.03 3.36
N ARG A 349 -10.15 -13.19 3.34
CA ARG A 349 -10.82 -14.31 4.01
C ARG A 349 -10.38 -15.67 3.47
N LEU A 350 -10.21 -15.76 2.16
CA LEU A 350 -9.71 -16.98 1.52
C LEU A 350 -8.36 -17.46 2.09
N PHE A 351 -7.53 -16.54 2.56
CA PHE A 351 -6.27 -16.87 3.23
C PHE A 351 -6.44 -17.01 4.74
N VAL A 352 -7.07 -16.03 5.40
CA VAL A 352 -7.10 -15.94 6.88
C VAL A 352 -7.92 -17.07 7.51
N GLU A 353 -9.12 -17.35 6.97
CA GLU A 353 -10.01 -18.35 7.58
C GLU A 353 -9.40 -19.77 7.63
N PRO A 354 -8.87 -20.33 6.53
CA PRO A 354 -8.34 -21.67 6.56
C PRO A 354 -6.92 -21.77 7.14
N PHE A 355 -6.05 -20.78 6.91
CA PHE A 355 -4.62 -20.90 7.21
C PHE A 355 -4.17 -20.20 8.48
N VAL A 356 -4.90 -19.17 8.92
CA VAL A 356 -4.54 -18.41 10.12
C VAL A 356 -5.44 -18.79 11.30
N VAL A 357 -6.76 -18.86 11.11
CA VAL A 357 -7.74 -19.20 12.13
C VAL A 357 -7.97 -20.72 12.19
N GLY A 358 -8.14 -21.35 11.03
CA GLY A 358 -8.33 -22.80 10.93
C GLY A 358 -7.04 -23.60 11.07
N ASP A 359 -7.19 -24.93 11.21
CA ASP A 359 -6.07 -25.90 11.20
C ASP A 359 -5.86 -26.51 9.80
N GLY A 360 -6.20 -25.76 8.74
CA GLY A 360 -6.06 -26.23 7.36
C GLY A 360 -4.61 -26.60 7.03
N PRO A 361 -4.36 -27.71 6.33
CA PRO A 361 -3.02 -28.10 5.94
C PRO A 361 -2.44 -27.04 4.98
N LEU A 362 -1.23 -26.60 5.30
CA LEU A 362 -0.48 -25.68 4.47
C LEU A 362 0.16 -26.36 3.28
N PRO A 363 0.49 -25.57 2.22
CA PRO A 363 1.31 -26.06 1.12
C PRO A 363 2.66 -26.59 1.59
N GLY A 364 3.00 -27.80 1.22
CA GLY A 364 4.35 -28.38 1.38
C GLY A 364 4.62 -29.09 2.69
N GLY A 365 3.63 -29.42 3.51
CA GLY A 365 3.76 -30.32 4.66
C GLY A 365 3.67 -31.78 4.26
#